data_77e9b2d3f1f394c6d5850a51906a6b3e
#
_entry.id   77e9b2d3f1f394c6d5850a51906a6b3e
#
_cell.length_a   1.000
_cell.length_b   1.000
_cell.length_c   1.000
_cell.angle_alpha   90.00
_cell.angle_beta   90.00
_cell.angle_gamma   90.00
#
_symmetry.space_group_name_H-M   'P 1'
#
loop_
_entity.id
_entity.type
_entity.pdbx_description
1 polymer ?
#
loop_
_entity_poly.entity_id
_entity_poly.type
_entity_poly.pdbx_seq_one_letter_code
_entity_poly.pdbx_strand_id
1 'polypeptide(L)'
;MKLAKLTAALVAAGLALPVCAAPPKSDAATLQKLMERMEKLEARNAELEKEVKTLKNESAEIAKGLESERISQYEPELTSRLKATEKDVLDMKKPSKIAEALDGIKVSANVATVAQRAYGFPSGTNHGGSQLNYRGDIAVELPLQSIGDVEQKIFAHVRVGQGLGLNPAFTALGYFGAAPNAVAFQASGANPDDSVLVLGEIWYQAAIPLPFGGFLPDSRETLELTFGKMDIFSFFDQNTAAGDETTQFLNSVFVHNPLLDAGGEVGVDANGFQPGFVTSYVNSSDKSQPWRLSLAVFGAGERGSNYQRSFDSPLYMAQAE
;
A
#
# COMPACT_ATOMS: atom_id res chain seq x y z
N MET A 1 6.85 17.17 17.37
CA MET A 1 8.02 16.35 17.77
C MET A 1 7.98 14.89 17.24
N LYS A 2 7.14 14.54 16.25
CA LYS A 2 7.06 13.17 15.68
C LYS A 2 7.53 13.06 14.22
N LEU A 3 7.71 14.15 13.49
CA LEU A 3 8.21 14.11 12.10
C LEU A 3 9.73 13.95 11.97
N ALA A 4 10.50 14.37 12.98
CA ALA A 4 11.97 14.27 12.94
C ALA A 4 12.53 12.84 13.08
N LYS A 5 11.69 11.87 13.45
CA LYS A 5 12.11 10.46 13.60
C LYS A 5 11.91 9.62 12.34
N LEU A 6 11.10 10.08 11.38
CA LEU A 6 10.87 9.34 10.13
C LEU A 6 11.98 9.56 9.09
N THR A 7 12.57 10.76 9.08
CA THR A 7 13.66 11.08 8.15
C THR A 7 14.97 10.40 8.47
N ALA A 8 15.25 10.08 9.74
CA ALA A 8 16.45 9.37 10.14
C ALA A 8 16.45 7.87 9.80
N ALA A 9 15.26 7.26 9.67
CA ALA A 9 15.14 5.83 9.36
C ALA A 9 15.35 5.53 7.86
N LEU A 10 15.04 6.48 6.97
CA LEU A 10 15.24 6.29 5.51
C LEU A 10 16.69 6.42 5.07
N VAL A 11 17.53 7.15 5.81
CA VAL A 11 18.95 7.34 5.47
C VAL A 11 19.80 6.16 5.94
N ALA A 12 19.37 5.41 6.96
CA ALA A 12 20.16 4.29 7.48
C ALA A 12 20.01 2.97 6.70
N ALA A 13 18.95 2.82 5.90
CA ALA A 13 18.72 1.61 5.10
C ALA A 13 19.48 1.59 3.75
N GLY A 14 20.11 2.68 3.37
CA GLY A 14 20.80 2.84 2.07
C GLY A 14 22.28 2.43 2.02
N LEU A 15 22.88 1.93 3.10
CA LEU A 15 24.34 1.83 3.20
C LEU A 15 24.93 0.41 3.35
N ALA A 16 24.25 -0.63 2.91
CA ALA A 16 24.83 -1.98 2.96
C ALA A 16 24.61 -2.78 1.67
N LEU A 17 25.28 -2.38 0.58
CA LEU A 17 25.56 -3.26 -0.54
C LEU A 17 27.04 -3.12 -0.95
N PRO A 18 27.77 -4.23 -1.18
CA PRO A 18 29.13 -4.15 -1.66
C PRO A 18 29.17 -3.77 -3.14
N VAL A 19 29.80 -2.65 -3.42
CA VAL A 19 30.06 -2.13 -4.76
C VAL A 19 31.20 -2.91 -5.41
N CYS A 20 30.90 -3.53 -6.55
CA CYS A 20 31.89 -3.83 -7.57
C CYS A 20 31.29 -3.55 -8.95
N ALA A 21 31.29 -2.29 -9.36
CA ALA A 21 31.39 -1.85 -10.75
C ALA A 21 31.49 -0.31 -10.77
N ALA A 22 32.42 0.24 -11.52
CA ALA A 22 32.64 1.67 -11.62
C ALA A 22 31.45 2.37 -12.30
N PRO A 23 30.90 3.47 -11.75
CA PRO A 23 29.78 4.17 -12.35
C PRO A 23 30.19 4.99 -13.56
N PRO A 24 29.33 5.16 -14.58
CA PRO A 24 29.55 6.08 -15.68
C PRO A 24 29.54 7.53 -15.15
N LYS A 25 30.36 8.37 -15.75
CA LYS A 25 30.63 9.76 -15.32
C LYS A 25 29.41 10.71 -15.30
N SER A 26 28.23 10.26 -15.71
CA SER A 26 26.98 11.06 -15.68
C SER A 26 26.29 11.10 -14.30
N ASP A 27 26.50 10.09 -13.47
CA ASP A 27 25.78 9.97 -12.18
C ASP A 27 26.35 10.89 -11.09
N ALA A 28 27.64 11.16 -11.14
CA ALA A 28 28.31 12.08 -10.22
C ALA A 28 27.78 13.53 -10.37
N ALA A 29 27.52 13.97 -11.60
CA ALA A 29 27.00 15.31 -11.86
C ALA A 29 25.51 15.44 -11.43
N THR A 30 24.76 14.36 -11.50
CA THR A 30 23.36 14.34 -11.06
C THR A 30 23.25 14.31 -9.54
N LEU A 31 24.11 13.54 -8.87
CA LEU A 31 24.25 13.52 -7.41
C LEU A 31 24.71 14.89 -6.88
N GLN A 32 25.64 15.52 -7.54
CA GLN A 32 26.12 16.84 -7.16
C GLN A 32 25.03 17.91 -7.29
N LYS A 33 24.20 17.85 -8.35
CA LYS A 33 23.04 18.73 -8.50
C LYS A 33 21.93 18.46 -7.47
N LEU A 34 21.76 17.22 -7.05
CA LEU A 34 20.82 16.87 -6.00
C LEU A 34 21.29 17.35 -4.61
N MET A 35 22.58 17.20 -4.32
CA MET A 35 23.17 17.72 -3.09
C MET A 35 23.07 19.25 -3.03
N GLU A 36 23.39 19.94 -4.11
CA GLU A 36 23.26 21.40 -4.22
C GLU A 36 21.80 21.87 -4.04
N ARG A 37 20.84 21.11 -4.58
CA ARG A 37 19.41 21.38 -4.35
C ARG A 37 18.96 21.13 -2.91
N MET A 38 19.45 20.06 -2.27
CA MET A 38 19.18 19.79 -0.85
C MET A 38 19.75 20.89 0.03
N GLU A 39 20.99 21.27 -0.16
CA GLU A 39 21.63 22.35 0.58
C GLU A 39 20.88 23.69 0.42
N LYS A 40 20.40 23.98 -0.79
CA LYS A 40 19.59 25.16 -1.08
C LYS A 40 18.20 25.11 -0.41
N LEU A 41 17.60 23.91 -0.32
CA LEU A 41 16.33 23.71 0.39
C LEU A 41 16.53 23.79 1.90
N GLU A 42 17.59 23.27 2.45
CA GLU A 42 17.94 23.39 3.88
C GLU A 42 18.21 24.83 4.27
N ALA A 43 18.97 25.58 3.44
CA ALA A 43 19.18 27.01 3.65
C ALA A 43 17.87 27.80 3.60
N ARG A 44 16.98 27.45 2.66
CA ARG A 44 15.67 28.10 2.54
C ARG A 44 14.74 27.77 3.73
N ASN A 45 14.77 26.53 4.22
CA ASN A 45 14.04 26.14 5.42
C ASN A 45 14.53 26.86 6.66
N ALA A 46 15.85 27.00 6.83
CA ALA A 46 16.42 27.77 7.94
C ALA A 46 16.07 29.25 7.88
N GLU A 47 15.98 29.82 6.67
CA GLU A 47 15.53 31.20 6.44
C GLU A 47 14.04 31.36 6.79
N LEU A 48 13.18 30.43 6.32
CA LEU A 48 11.76 30.43 6.63
C LEU A 48 11.48 30.21 8.13
N GLU A 49 12.26 29.37 8.81
CA GLU A 49 12.14 29.21 10.26
C GLU A 49 12.50 30.49 11.02
N LYS A 50 13.51 31.22 10.54
CA LYS A 50 13.84 32.56 11.09
C LYS A 50 12.72 33.56 10.86
N GLU A 51 12.17 33.63 9.65
CA GLU A 51 11.06 34.53 9.32
C GLU A 51 9.81 34.20 10.18
N VAL A 52 9.45 32.94 10.30
CA VAL A 52 8.33 32.49 11.14
C VAL A 52 8.55 32.87 12.61
N LYS A 53 9.79 32.75 13.11
CA LYS A 53 10.13 33.12 14.49
C LYS A 53 10.06 34.63 14.71
N THR A 54 10.52 35.40 13.71
CA THR A 54 10.46 36.89 13.75
C THR A 54 9.00 37.35 13.71
N LEU A 55 8.21 36.84 12.77
CA LEU A 55 6.78 37.15 12.64
C LEU A 55 5.98 36.76 13.90
N LYS A 56 6.33 35.64 14.54
CA LYS A 56 5.71 35.20 15.78
C LYS A 56 6.02 36.13 16.96
N ASN A 57 7.24 36.65 17.03
CA ASN A 57 7.65 37.60 18.04
C ASN A 57 7.00 38.97 17.79
N GLU A 58 6.98 39.45 16.56
CA GLU A 58 6.30 40.70 16.17
C GLU A 58 4.79 40.62 16.44
N SER A 59 4.17 39.48 16.13
CA SER A 59 2.75 39.22 16.44
C SER A 59 2.48 39.25 17.95
N ALA A 60 3.39 38.71 18.77
CA ALA A 60 3.28 38.70 20.23
C ALA A 60 3.48 40.12 20.82
N GLU A 61 4.37 40.91 20.24
CA GLU A 61 4.56 42.31 20.66
C GLU A 61 3.37 43.22 20.26
N ILE A 62 2.82 43.00 19.06
CA ILE A 62 1.60 43.67 18.60
C ILE A 62 0.39 43.26 19.46
N ALA A 63 0.26 42.00 19.85
CA ALA A 63 -0.80 41.53 20.73
C ALA A 63 -0.70 42.18 22.13
N LYS A 64 0.52 42.32 22.68
CA LYS A 64 0.75 43.04 23.94
C LYS A 64 0.43 44.54 23.83
N GLY A 65 0.70 45.15 22.67
CA GLY A 65 0.36 46.53 22.40
C GLY A 65 -1.16 46.80 22.25
N LEU A 66 -1.90 45.81 21.75
CA LEU A 66 -3.35 45.86 21.56
C LEU A 66 -4.16 45.68 22.86
N GLU A 67 -3.56 45.15 23.94
CA GLU A 67 -4.16 45.06 25.28
C GLU A 67 -4.31 46.43 25.95
N SER A 68 -3.65 47.46 25.46
CA SER A 68 -3.87 48.85 25.95
C SER A 68 -4.93 49.50 25.07
N GLU A 69 -6.08 49.85 25.68
CA GLU A 69 -7.24 50.50 25.06
C GLU A 69 -6.93 51.79 24.26
N ARG A 70 -5.70 52.24 24.26
CA ARG A 70 -5.23 53.44 23.55
C ARG A 70 -4.89 53.22 22.07
N ILE A 71 -4.59 52.00 21.63
CA ILE A 71 -4.07 51.76 20.27
C ILE A 71 -5.20 51.59 19.26
N SER A 72 -6.38 51.10 19.67
CA SER A 72 -7.50 50.88 18.74
C SER A 72 -8.11 52.15 18.16
N GLN A 73 -7.92 53.29 18.82
CA GLN A 73 -8.47 54.56 18.37
C GLN A 73 -7.53 55.42 17.50
N TYR A 74 -6.22 55.13 17.53
CA TYR A 74 -5.23 56.01 16.90
C TYR A 74 -4.58 55.44 15.65
N GLU A 75 -4.70 54.14 15.37
CA GLU A 75 -4.06 53.53 14.17
C GLU A 75 -4.97 52.55 13.45
N PRO A 76 -5.92 53.03 12.62
CA PRO A 76 -6.77 52.14 11.80
C PRO A 76 -5.97 51.32 10.76
N GLU A 77 -4.75 51.75 10.43
CA GLU A 77 -3.85 51.05 9.52
C GLU A 77 -3.28 49.78 10.15
N LEU A 78 -2.94 49.81 11.45
CA LEU A 78 -2.48 48.62 12.19
C LEU A 78 -3.56 47.55 12.29
N THR A 79 -4.81 47.92 12.52
CA THR A 79 -5.95 46.99 12.56
C THR A 79 -6.25 46.36 11.20
N SER A 80 -6.07 47.12 10.11
CA SER A 80 -6.26 46.57 8.75
C SER A 80 -5.13 45.62 8.35
N ARG A 81 -3.87 45.92 8.72
CA ARG A 81 -2.71 45.05 8.51
C ARG A 81 -2.80 43.81 9.37
N LEU A 82 -3.26 43.88 10.61
CA LEU A 82 -3.47 42.73 11.48
C LEU A 82 -4.52 41.78 10.90
N LYS A 83 -5.66 42.30 10.44
CA LYS A 83 -6.70 41.53 9.76
C LYS A 83 -6.22 40.90 8.45
N ALA A 84 -5.39 41.60 7.69
CA ALA A 84 -4.79 41.03 6.49
C ALA A 84 -3.84 39.89 6.82
N THR A 85 -2.96 40.08 7.83
CA THR A 85 -2.03 39.03 8.28
C THR A 85 -2.76 37.82 8.88
N GLU A 86 -3.84 38.07 9.65
CA GLU A 86 -4.68 37.00 10.20
C GLU A 86 -5.37 36.20 9.09
N LYS A 87 -5.84 36.86 8.04
CA LYS A 87 -6.40 36.23 6.85
C LYS A 87 -5.34 35.43 6.13
N ASP A 88 -4.14 35.98 5.92
CA ASP A 88 -3.03 35.28 5.25
C ASP A 88 -2.60 34.04 6.05
N VAL A 89 -2.56 34.12 7.40
CA VAL A 89 -2.27 32.97 8.27
C VAL A 89 -3.40 31.94 8.21
N LEU A 90 -4.66 32.34 8.12
CA LEU A 90 -5.79 31.43 7.94
C LEU A 90 -5.75 30.76 6.57
N ASP A 91 -5.37 31.51 5.53
CA ASP A 91 -5.24 30.96 4.18
C ASP A 91 -4.00 30.04 4.04
N MET A 92 -2.91 30.29 4.78
CA MET A 92 -1.77 29.38 4.91
C MET A 92 -2.08 28.12 5.73
N LYS A 93 -3.04 28.20 6.67
CA LYS A 93 -3.50 27.04 7.45
C LYS A 93 -4.47 26.14 6.68
N LYS A 94 -5.09 26.65 5.61
CA LYS A 94 -5.88 25.79 4.72
C LYS A 94 -4.91 24.87 4.00
N PRO A 95 -5.06 23.57 4.13
CA PRO A 95 -4.26 22.63 3.35
C PRO A 95 -4.40 23.01 1.87
N SER A 96 -3.30 22.96 1.13
CA SER A 96 -3.39 23.16 -0.32
C SER A 96 -4.40 22.16 -0.87
N LYS A 97 -5.19 22.51 -1.87
CA LYS A 97 -6.17 21.59 -2.50
C LYS A 97 -5.53 20.24 -2.88
N ILE A 98 -4.23 20.25 -3.16
CA ILE A 98 -3.45 19.03 -3.44
C ILE A 98 -3.23 18.22 -2.15
N ALA A 99 -2.84 18.86 -1.04
CA ALA A 99 -2.66 18.19 0.25
C ALA A 99 -3.99 17.64 0.79
N GLU A 100 -5.08 18.39 0.62
CA GLU A 100 -6.43 17.94 0.97
C GLU A 100 -6.92 16.79 0.08
N ALA A 101 -6.60 16.82 -1.22
CA ALA A 101 -6.92 15.74 -2.15
C ALA A 101 -6.06 14.48 -1.93
N LEU A 102 -4.88 14.61 -1.31
CA LEU A 102 -3.99 13.49 -0.95
C LEU A 102 -4.21 13.02 0.50
N ASP A 103 -5.03 13.72 1.26
CA ASP A 103 -5.33 13.34 2.64
C ASP A 103 -6.07 12.00 2.69
N GLY A 104 -5.58 11.11 3.53
CA GLY A 104 -6.13 9.77 3.68
C GLY A 104 -5.69 8.75 2.63
N ILE A 105 -4.98 9.13 1.56
CA ILE A 105 -4.42 8.16 0.62
C ILE A 105 -3.30 7.38 1.31
N LYS A 106 -3.44 6.05 1.32
CA LYS A 106 -2.39 5.16 1.83
C LYS A 106 -1.68 4.50 0.67
N VAL A 107 -0.36 4.61 0.66
CA VAL A 107 0.50 3.93 -0.32
C VAL A 107 1.47 3.05 0.42
N SER A 108 1.54 1.79 0.03
CA SER A 108 2.54 0.84 0.51
C SER A 108 3.31 0.24 -0.66
N ALA A 109 4.58 -0.04 -0.44
CA ALA A 109 5.43 -0.69 -1.42
C ALA A 109 6.32 -1.72 -0.72
N ASN A 110 6.46 -2.87 -1.35
CA ASN A 110 7.28 -3.98 -0.90
C ASN A 110 8.12 -4.48 -2.09
N VAL A 111 9.35 -4.92 -1.83
CA VAL A 111 10.19 -5.59 -2.83
C VAL A 111 10.83 -6.81 -2.18
N ALA A 112 10.53 -7.98 -2.74
CA ALA A 112 11.13 -9.24 -2.34
C ALA A 112 12.09 -9.74 -3.44
N THR A 113 13.31 -10.10 -3.05
CA THR A 113 14.30 -10.71 -3.94
C THR A 113 14.66 -12.09 -3.40
N VAL A 114 14.57 -13.10 -4.25
CA VAL A 114 14.74 -14.49 -3.84
C VAL A 114 15.88 -15.12 -4.65
N ALA A 115 16.88 -15.61 -3.95
CA ALA A 115 17.95 -16.44 -4.51
C ALA A 115 17.77 -17.89 -4.03
N GLN A 116 17.63 -18.81 -4.95
CA GLN A 116 17.42 -20.23 -4.65
C GLN A 116 18.45 -21.08 -5.34
N ARG A 117 18.82 -22.18 -4.69
CA ARG A 117 19.65 -23.23 -5.28
C ARG A 117 19.13 -24.59 -4.87
N ALA A 118 19.01 -25.47 -5.84
CA ALA A 118 18.66 -26.87 -5.61
C ALA A 118 19.78 -27.82 -6.11
N TYR A 119 19.84 -28.96 -5.45
CA TYR A 119 20.83 -29.99 -5.74
C TYR A 119 20.11 -31.33 -5.99
N GLY A 120 20.74 -32.23 -6.73
CA GLY A 120 20.24 -33.60 -6.90
C GLY A 120 19.16 -33.73 -7.97
N PHE A 121 19.01 -32.75 -8.87
CA PHE A 121 18.15 -32.98 -10.04
C PHE A 121 18.62 -34.14 -10.89
N PRO A 122 17.70 -34.95 -11.45
CA PRO A 122 18.05 -36.00 -12.40
C PRO A 122 18.87 -35.42 -13.57
N SER A 123 19.90 -36.16 -14.01
CA SER A 123 20.68 -35.77 -15.17
C SER A 123 19.78 -35.66 -16.41
N GLY A 124 19.86 -34.53 -17.10
CA GLY A 124 19.04 -34.23 -18.28
C GLY A 124 17.90 -33.25 -18.07
N THR A 125 17.65 -32.82 -16.85
CA THR A 125 16.77 -31.65 -16.61
C THR A 125 17.54 -30.38 -16.92
N ASN A 126 17.15 -29.65 -17.96
CA ASN A 126 17.74 -28.36 -18.36
C ASN A 126 17.40 -27.20 -17.41
N HIS A 127 16.97 -27.50 -16.20
CA HIS A 127 16.60 -26.48 -15.22
C HIS A 127 17.80 -26.25 -14.31
N GLY A 128 18.45 -25.10 -14.50
CA GLY A 128 19.66 -24.72 -13.76
C GLY A 128 19.42 -24.75 -12.24
N GLY A 129 20.37 -25.32 -11.52
CA GLY A 129 20.30 -25.50 -10.08
C GLY A 129 20.32 -24.21 -9.25
N SER A 130 20.48 -23.03 -9.86
CA SER A 130 20.52 -21.73 -9.16
C SER A 130 19.67 -20.72 -9.92
N GLN A 131 18.78 -20.04 -9.22
CA GLN A 131 17.84 -19.06 -9.76
C GLN A 131 17.79 -17.83 -8.86
N LEU A 132 17.57 -16.68 -9.49
CA LEU A 132 17.31 -15.40 -8.85
C LEU A 132 16.05 -14.81 -9.46
N ASN A 133 15.15 -14.32 -8.62
CA ASN A 133 13.98 -13.58 -9.06
C ASN A 133 13.69 -12.42 -8.10
N TYR A 134 12.86 -11.49 -8.53
CA TYR A 134 12.35 -10.43 -7.68
C TYR A 134 10.89 -10.14 -8.00
N ARG A 135 10.17 -9.63 -7.00
CA ARG A 135 8.81 -9.13 -7.10
C ARG A 135 8.66 -7.88 -6.25
N GLY A 136 8.11 -6.85 -6.82
CA GLY A 136 7.68 -5.65 -6.14
C GLY A 136 6.15 -5.56 -6.17
N ASP A 137 5.56 -5.22 -5.04
CA ASP A 137 4.13 -5.02 -4.88
C ASP A 137 3.91 -3.58 -4.41
N ILE A 138 3.04 -2.84 -5.10
CA ILE A 138 2.65 -1.47 -4.76
C ILE A 138 1.15 -1.44 -4.58
N ALA A 139 0.70 -1.08 -3.39
CA ALA A 139 -0.71 -0.97 -3.07
C ALA A 139 -1.08 0.48 -2.74
N VAL A 140 -2.24 0.90 -3.23
CA VAL A 140 -2.80 2.24 -3.02
C VAL A 140 -4.23 2.08 -2.52
N GLU A 141 -4.52 2.65 -1.36
CA GLU A 141 -5.88 2.79 -0.83
C GLU A 141 -6.30 4.26 -0.97
N LEU A 142 -7.34 4.48 -1.74
CA LEU A 142 -7.90 5.79 -2.03
C LEU A 142 -9.26 5.91 -1.33
N PRO A 143 -9.36 6.68 -0.23
CA PRO A 143 -10.65 6.99 0.36
C PRO A 143 -11.46 7.87 -0.59
N LEU A 144 -12.74 7.57 -0.71
CA LEU A 144 -13.69 8.38 -1.47
C LEU A 144 -14.53 9.23 -0.52
N GLN A 145 -15.21 10.22 -1.07
CA GLN A 145 -16.14 11.03 -0.28
C GLN A 145 -17.27 10.15 0.25
N SER A 146 -17.54 10.21 1.55
CA SER A 146 -18.62 9.46 2.18
C SER A 146 -19.98 9.88 1.61
N ILE A 147 -20.88 8.93 1.44
CA ILE A 147 -22.28 9.17 1.08
C ILE A 147 -23.14 8.96 2.33
N GLY A 148 -23.57 10.06 2.95
CA GLY A 148 -24.17 10.01 4.27
C GLY A 148 -23.16 9.45 5.29
N ASP A 149 -23.53 8.40 5.99
CA ASP A 149 -22.67 7.73 6.98
C ASP A 149 -21.85 6.56 6.38
N VAL A 150 -21.96 6.33 5.06
CA VAL A 150 -21.27 5.23 4.38
C VAL A 150 -19.86 5.68 3.97
N GLU A 151 -18.86 5.04 4.53
CA GLU A 151 -17.47 5.23 4.12
C GLU A 151 -17.18 4.40 2.87
N GLN A 152 -16.39 4.98 1.97
CA GLN A 152 -16.09 4.35 0.69
C GLN A 152 -14.61 4.42 0.39
N LYS A 153 -14.09 3.39 -0.24
CA LYS A 153 -12.70 3.38 -0.72
C LYS A 153 -12.53 2.55 -1.98
N ILE A 154 -11.51 2.91 -2.73
CA ILE A 154 -10.94 2.09 -3.81
C ILE A 154 -9.58 1.62 -3.37
N PHE A 155 -9.29 0.37 -3.63
CA PHE A 155 -7.98 -0.22 -3.48
C PHE A 155 -7.46 -0.62 -4.86
N ALA A 156 -6.18 -0.37 -5.10
CA ALA A 156 -5.48 -0.82 -6.29
C ALA A 156 -4.13 -1.40 -5.90
N HIS A 157 -3.78 -2.54 -6.47
CA HIS A 157 -2.51 -3.22 -6.25
C HIS A 157 -1.86 -3.50 -7.61
N VAL A 158 -0.61 -3.10 -7.72
CA VAL A 158 0.20 -3.31 -8.92
C VAL A 158 1.41 -4.15 -8.54
N ARG A 159 1.64 -5.20 -9.31
CA ARG A 159 2.77 -6.12 -9.16
C ARG A 159 3.76 -5.94 -10.29
N VAL A 160 5.03 -5.84 -9.98
CA VAL A 160 6.13 -5.77 -10.93
C VAL A 160 7.19 -6.81 -10.56
N GLY A 161 7.75 -7.49 -11.53
CA GLY A 161 8.79 -8.46 -11.22
C GLY A 161 9.28 -9.23 -12.42
N GLN A 162 10.16 -10.20 -12.13
CA GLN A 162 10.78 -11.06 -13.11
C GLN A 162 11.26 -12.35 -12.46
N GLY A 163 10.98 -13.47 -13.15
CA GLY A 163 11.56 -14.77 -12.88
C GLY A 163 10.65 -15.70 -12.08
N LEU A 164 10.65 -16.94 -12.50
CA LEU A 164 9.87 -18.04 -11.90
C LEU A 164 10.63 -18.81 -10.81
N GLY A 165 11.88 -18.42 -10.53
CA GLY A 165 12.72 -19.14 -9.58
C GLY A 165 12.89 -20.62 -9.98
N LEU A 166 12.81 -21.50 -8.98
CA LEU A 166 12.92 -22.95 -9.20
C LEU A 166 11.57 -23.63 -9.54
N ASN A 167 10.46 -22.92 -9.56
CA ASN A 167 9.13 -23.50 -9.78
C ASN A 167 9.04 -24.37 -11.06
N PRO A 168 9.58 -23.93 -12.23
CA PRO A 168 9.53 -24.76 -13.44
C PRO A 168 10.27 -26.09 -13.30
N ALA A 169 11.37 -26.13 -12.54
CA ALA A 169 12.12 -27.37 -12.30
C ALA A 169 11.32 -28.39 -11.47
N PHE A 170 10.59 -27.90 -10.45
CA PHE A 170 9.74 -28.75 -9.61
C PHE A 170 8.49 -29.23 -10.36
N THR A 171 7.88 -28.37 -11.17
CA THR A 171 6.74 -28.74 -12.02
C THR A 171 7.16 -29.82 -13.03
N ALA A 172 8.33 -29.68 -13.63
CA ALA A 172 8.87 -30.71 -14.56
C ALA A 172 9.13 -32.07 -13.90
N LEU A 173 9.32 -32.09 -12.57
CA LEU A 173 9.44 -33.31 -11.77
C LEU A 173 8.10 -33.86 -11.28
N GLY A 174 6.98 -33.21 -11.61
CA GLY A 174 5.64 -33.64 -11.22
C GLY A 174 5.17 -33.13 -9.86
N TYR A 175 5.84 -32.15 -9.26
CA TYR A 175 5.42 -31.51 -8.01
C TYR A 175 4.48 -30.33 -8.28
N PHE A 176 3.24 -30.60 -8.63
CA PHE A 176 2.28 -29.57 -9.05
C PHE A 176 1.72 -28.71 -7.90
N GLY A 177 1.60 -29.30 -6.71
CA GLY A 177 0.99 -28.63 -5.55
C GLY A 177 1.98 -27.95 -4.61
N ALA A 178 3.27 -27.94 -4.96
CA ALA A 178 4.32 -27.41 -4.09
C ALA A 178 5.24 -26.47 -4.88
N ALA A 179 4.85 -25.20 -4.98
CA ALA A 179 5.73 -24.19 -5.54
C ALA A 179 6.78 -23.80 -4.47
N PRO A 180 8.08 -24.09 -4.70
CA PRO A 180 9.12 -23.74 -3.73
C PRO A 180 9.36 -22.24 -3.62
N ASN A 181 8.70 -21.43 -4.45
CA ASN A 181 8.84 -20.00 -4.52
C ASN A 181 7.49 -19.35 -4.86
N ALA A 182 6.73 -18.95 -3.83
CA ALA A 182 5.48 -18.23 -3.97
C ALA A 182 5.68 -16.75 -4.39
N VAL A 183 6.91 -16.22 -4.29
CA VAL A 183 7.29 -14.89 -4.78
C VAL A 183 7.60 -14.91 -6.29
N ALA A 184 7.60 -16.07 -6.92
CA ALA A 184 7.83 -16.17 -8.36
C ALA A 184 6.79 -15.36 -9.15
N PHE A 185 7.26 -14.60 -10.12
CA PHE A 185 6.39 -13.73 -10.92
C PHE A 185 6.84 -13.63 -12.37
N GLN A 186 5.95 -14.03 -13.25
CA GLN A 186 6.12 -13.83 -14.69
C GLN A 186 4.74 -13.79 -15.34
N ALA A 187 4.42 -12.73 -16.08
CA ALA A 187 3.17 -12.71 -16.82
C ALA A 187 3.18 -13.70 -17.99
N SER A 188 2.02 -14.30 -18.27
CA SER A 188 1.86 -15.23 -19.37
C SER A 188 2.21 -14.56 -20.71
N GLY A 189 3.05 -15.25 -21.52
CA GLY A 189 3.49 -14.73 -22.81
C GLY A 189 4.58 -13.66 -22.76
N ALA A 190 5.01 -13.25 -21.58
CA ALA A 190 6.14 -12.33 -21.46
C ALA A 190 7.48 -13.06 -21.74
N ASN A 191 8.45 -12.33 -22.31
CA ASN A 191 9.81 -12.83 -22.41
C ASN A 191 10.38 -13.02 -20.99
N PRO A 192 10.99 -14.17 -20.67
CA PRO A 192 11.62 -14.43 -19.37
C PRO A 192 12.68 -13.38 -18.97
N ASP A 193 13.27 -12.70 -19.95
CA ASP A 193 14.29 -11.69 -19.73
C ASP A 193 13.72 -10.31 -19.42
N ASP A 194 12.39 -10.14 -19.50
CA ASP A 194 11.73 -8.86 -19.28
C ASP A 194 11.08 -8.77 -17.90
N SER A 195 11.21 -7.61 -17.28
CA SER A 195 10.39 -7.25 -16.13
C SER A 195 8.98 -6.90 -16.58
N VAL A 196 7.98 -7.41 -15.89
CA VAL A 196 6.58 -7.22 -16.24
C VAL A 196 5.85 -6.50 -15.11
N LEU A 197 4.93 -5.62 -15.49
CA LEU A 197 4.04 -4.92 -14.58
C LEU A 197 2.60 -5.35 -14.85
N VAL A 198 1.89 -5.75 -13.80
CA VAL A 198 0.52 -6.24 -13.88
C VAL A 198 -0.35 -5.53 -12.84
N LEU A 199 -1.56 -5.13 -13.23
CA LEU A 199 -2.60 -4.74 -12.30
C LEU A 199 -3.14 -6.01 -11.62
N GLY A 200 -2.75 -6.22 -10.37
CA GLY A 200 -3.17 -7.36 -9.55
C GLY A 200 -4.60 -7.20 -9.08
N GLU A 201 -4.80 -6.30 -8.12
CA GLU A 201 -6.12 -6.06 -7.57
C GLU A 201 -6.63 -4.67 -7.96
N ILE A 202 -7.92 -4.57 -8.14
CA ILE A 202 -8.67 -3.32 -8.15
C ILE A 202 -10.08 -3.61 -7.66
N TRP A 203 -10.42 -3.08 -6.50
CA TRP A 203 -11.73 -3.28 -5.92
C TRP A 203 -12.24 -2.03 -5.20
N TYR A 204 -13.55 -1.95 -5.12
CA TYR A 204 -14.27 -0.92 -4.38
C TYR A 204 -14.88 -1.53 -3.12
N GLN A 205 -14.85 -0.81 -2.01
CA GLN A 205 -15.50 -1.17 -0.76
C GLN A 205 -16.38 -0.05 -0.25
N ALA A 206 -17.58 -0.41 0.20
CA ALA A 206 -18.47 0.44 0.97
C ALA A 206 -18.62 -0.15 2.38
N ALA A 207 -18.35 0.65 3.41
CA ALA A 207 -18.53 0.31 4.81
C ALA A 207 -19.76 1.04 5.35
N ILE A 208 -20.80 0.29 5.66
CA ILE A 208 -22.12 0.78 6.08
C ILE A 208 -22.24 0.59 7.59
N PRO A 209 -22.23 1.67 8.40
CA PRO A 209 -22.45 1.55 9.83
C PRO A 209 -23.88 1.11 10.12
N LEU A 210 -24.03 0.07 10.94
CA LEU A 210 -25.33 -0.49 11.29
C LEU A 210 -25.88 0.16 12.57
N PRO A 211 -27.21 0.39 12.65
CA PRO A 211 -27.82 1.09 13.78
C PRO A 211 -27.80 0.31 15.10
N PHE A 212 -27.45 -0.98 15.06
CA PHE A 212 -27.45 -1.86 16.24
C PHE A 212 -26.22 -1.68 17.13
N GLY A 213 -25.09 -1.24 16.55
CA GLY A 213 -23.80 -1.15 17.23
C GLY A 213 -23.50 0.19 17.90
N GLY A 214 -24.46 1.12 17.94
CA GLY A 214 -24.29 2.44 18.54
C GLY A 214 -24.91 3.55 17.71
N PHE A 215 -24.51 4.79 17.99
CA PHE A 215 -24.97 5.96 17.24
C PHE A 215 -24.18 6.11 15.95
N LEU A 216 -24.89 6.37 14.84
CA LEU A 216 -24.27 6.71 13.56
C LEU A 216 -23.55 8.09 13.65
N PRO A 217 -22.40 8.28 12.96
CA PRO A 217 -21.70 7.32 12.11
C PRO A 217 -20.77 6.35 12.87
N ASP A 218 -20.57 6.52 14.17
CA ASP A 218 -19.60 5.77 14.99
C ASP A 218 -20.13 4.41 15.48
N SER A 219 -20.86 3.69 14.62
CA SER A 219 -21.35 2.37 14.97
C SER A 219 -20.20 1.37 15.17
N ARG A 220 -20.32 0.50 16.17
CA ARG A 220 -19.41 -0.60 16.42
C ARG A 220 -19.70 -1.83 15.55
N GLU A 221 -20.76 -1.78 14.79
CA GLU A 221 -21.18 -2.81 13.87
C GLU A 221 -21.23 -2.24 12.46
N THR A 222 -20.54 -2.87 11.54
CA THR A 222 -20.39 -2.38 10.16
C THR A 222 -20.62 -3.51 9.18
N LEU A 223 -21.38 -3.24 8.13
CA LEU A 223 -21.51 -4.11 6.98
C LEU A 223 -20.59 -3.60 5.87
N GLU A 224 -19.59 -4.38 5.52
CA GLU A 224 -18.67 -4.08 4.42
C GLU A 224 -19.12 -4.83 3.16
N LEU A 225 -19.21 -4.11 2.05
CA LEU A 225 -19.50 -4.65 0.73
C LEU A 225 -18.32 -4.35 -0.19
N THR A 226 -17.69 -5.38 -0.71
CA THR A 226 -16.50 -5.24 -1.57
C THR A 226 -16.71 -5.98 -2.88
N PHE A 227 -16.35 -5.36 -3.98
CA PHE A 227 -16.40 -6.01 -5.29
C PHE A 227 -15.30 -5.50 -6.21
N GLY A 228 -14.83 -6.38 -7.09
CA GLY A 228 -13.79 -6.05 -8.06
C GLY A 228 -12.94 -7.25 -8.42
N LYS A 229 -11.73 -6.97 -8.93
CA LYS A 229 -10.67 -7.96 -9.08
C LYS A 229 -9.87 -7.97 -7.79
N MET A 230 -9.73 -9.14 -7.17
CA MET A 230 -9.16 -9.26 -5.82
C MET A 230 -8.41 -10.58 -5.64
N ASP A 231 -7.56 -10.60 -4.64
CA ASP A 231 -6.96 -11.80 -4.09
C ASP A 231 -7.88 -12.38 -3.01
N ILE A 232 -8.13 -13.69 -3.02
CA ILE A 232 -8.88 -14.38 -1.97
C ILE A 232 -8.25 -14.12 -0.60
N PHE A 233 -6.93 -14.17 -0.52
CA PHE A 233 -6.18 -14.04 0.72
C PHE A 233 -6.14 -12.61 1.28
N SER A 234 -6.61 -11.62 0.52
CA SER A 234 -6.88 -10.28 1.04
C SER A 234 -8.09 -10.25 1.98
N PHE A 235 -8.97 -11.26 1.93
CA PHE A 235 -10.24 -11.32 2.67
C PHE A 235 -10.43 -12.59 3.50
N PHE A 236 -9.80 -13.68 3.12
CA PHE A 236 -9.95 -15.00 3.72
C PHE A 236 -8.59 -15.58 4.09
N ASP A 237 -8.57 -16.44 5.10
CA ASP A 237 -7.32 -17.10 5.58
C ASP A 237 -6.21 -16.09 5.92
N GLN A 238 -6.56 -14.98 6.53
CA GLN A 238 -5.62 -13.94 6.96
C GLN A 238 -4.84 -14.42 8.20
N ASN A 239 -3.97 -15.39 7.99
CA ASN A 239 -3.16 -15.99 9.03
C ASN A 239 -1.97 -15.10 9.38
N THR A 240 -1.85 -14.69 10.64
CA THR A 240 -0.77 -13.81 11.11
C THR A 240 0.61 -14.46 11.04
N ALA A 241 0.71 -15.79 11.01
CA ALA A 241 1.97 -16.53 11.00
C ALA A 241 2.37 -17.03 9.61
N ALA A 242 1.42 -17.19 8.70
CA ALA A 242 1.62 -17.82 7.40
C ALA A 242 0.75 -17.18 6.30
N GLY A 243 0.53 -15.87 6.36
CA GLY A 243 -0.29 -15.13 5.41
C GLY A 243 0.50 -14.26 4.41
N ASP A 244 1.83 -14.31 4.42
CA ASP A 244 2.65 -13.45 3.54
C ASP A 244 3.88 -14.19 3.03
N GLU A 245 3.89 -14.48 1.74
CA GLU A 245 4.98 -15.15 1.03
C GLU A 245 6.24 -14.28 0.88
N THR A 246 6.14 -12.99 1.10
CA THR A 246 7.28 -12.06 0.96
C THR A 246 8.08 -11.91 2.25
N THR A 247 7.47 -12.17 3.41
CA THR A 247 8.07 -11.91 4.72
C THR A 247 8.08 -13.13 5.65
N GLN A 248 7.26 -14.16 5.39
CA GLN A 248 7.08 -15.30 6.29
C GLN A 248 7.55 -16.61 5.65
N PHE A 249 6.79 -17.20 4.74
CA PHE A 249 7.12 -18.48 4.11
C PHE A 249 7.15 -18.38 2.59
N LEU A 250 8.28 -18.74 2.02
CA LEU A 250 8.50 -18.71 0.58
C LEU A 250 7.82 -19.86 -0.16
N ASN A 251 7.63 -20.99 0.50
CA ASN A 251 7.05 -22.18 -0.12
C ASN A 251 5.52 -22.16 0.04
N SER A 252 4.80 -22.32 -1.07
CA SER A 252 3.34 -22.28 -1.12
C SER A 252 2.64 -23.34 -0.25
N VAL A 253 3.34 -24.40 0.14
CA VAL A 253 2.78 -25.40 1.08
C VAL A 253 2.66 -24.87 2.51
N PHE A 254 3.45 -23.87 2.86
CA PHE A 254 3.52 -23.31 4.21
C PHE A 254 2.90 -21.93 4.34
N VAL A 255 2.61 -21.28 3.23
CA VAL A 255 1.92 -19.99 3.20
C VAL A 255 0.48 -20.20 2.73
N HIS A 256 -0.47 -19.52 3.35
CA HIS A 256 -1.90 -19.65 3.09
C HIS A 256 -2.45 -21.07 3.28
N ASN A 257 -3.75 -21.25 3.00
CA ASN A 257 -4.35 -22.58 2.97
C ASN A 257 -3.95 -23.30 1.67
N PRO A 258 -3.18 -24.40 1.73
CA PRO A 258 -2.70 -25.07 0.54
C PRO A 258 -3.79 -25.62 -0.38
N LEU A 259 -5.02 -25.83 0.12
CA LEU A 259 -6.15 -26.24 -0.72
C LEU A 259 -6.68 -25.08 -1.57
N LEU A 260 -6.54 -23.84 -1.11
CA LEU A 260 -6.92 -22.67 -1.87
C LEU A 260 -5.78 -22.19 -2.78
N ASP A 261 -4.52 -22.34 -2.34
CA ASP A 261 -3.33 -21.89 -3.05
C ASP A 261 -2.82 -22.92 -4.09
N ALA A 262 -3.12 -24.21 -3.89
CA ALA A 262 -2.58 -25.30 -4.70
C ALA A 262 -3.24 -25.46 -6.06
N GLY A 263 -4.14 -24.58 -6.46
CA GLY A 263 -4.84 -25.02 -7.62
C GLY A 263 -5.17 -23.97 -8.66
N GLY A 264 -4.57 -24.05 -9.80
CA GLY A 264 -5.15 -23.57 -11.03
C GLY A 264 -6.62 -24.01 -11.24
N GLU A 265 -7.16 -24.80 -10.33
CA GLU A 265 -8.54 -25.25 -10.29
C GLU A 265 -9.47 -24.24 -9.56
N VAL A 266 -8.95 -23.37 -8.72
CA VAL A 266 -9.71 -22.33 -8.04
C VAL A 266 -10.03 -21.14 -8.96
N GLY A 267 -9.42 -21.09 -10.16
CA GLY A 267 -9.80 -20.14 -11.20
C GLY A 267 -9.21 -18.75 -11.07
N VAL A 268 -8.17 -18.61 -10.28
CA VAL A 268 -7.36 -17.39 -10.25
C VAL A 268 -6.66 -17.18 -11.60
N ASP A 269 -6.34 -15.94 -11.93
CA ASP A 269 -5.44 -15.67 -13.05
C ASP A 269 -4.02 -16.19 -12.75
N ALA A 270 -3.12 -16.07 -13.71
CA ALA A 270 -1.75 -16.55 -13.55
C ALA A 270 -0.98 -15.91 -12.38
N ASN A 271 -1.52 -14.87 -11.76
CA ASN A 271 -0.91 -14.09 -10.70
C ASN A 271 -1.68 -14.17 -9.36
N GLY A 272 -2.71 -15.00 -9.27
CA GLY A 272 -3.49 -15.20 -8.05
C GLY A 272 -4.73 -14.31 -7.89
N PHE A 273 -5.15 -13.60 -8.94
CA PHE A 273 -6.25 -12.62 -8.85
C PHE A 273 -7.48 -13.06 -9.64
N GLN A 274 -8.66 -12.69 -9.13
CA GLN A 274 -9.94 -13.09 -9.72
C GLN A 274 -11.06 -12.10 -9.43
N PRO A 275 -12.11 -12.06 -10.26
CA PRO A 275 -13.30 -11.26 -9.97
C PRO A 275 -14.06 -11.86 -8.77
N GLY A 276 -14.54 -11.01 -7.91
CA GLY A 276 -15.27 -11.45 -6.73
C GLY A 276 -16.17 -10.38 -6.12
N PHE A 277 -17.03 -10.85 -5.23
CA PHE A 277 -17.85 -10.04 -4.34
C PHE A 277 -17.73 -10.61 -2.93
N VAL A 278 -17.42 -9.76 -1.96
CA VAL A 278 -17.29 -10.10 -0.55
C VAL A 278 -18.23 -9.22 0.26
N THR A 279 -18.96 -9.82 1.16
CA THR A 279 -19.72 -9.11 2.18
C THR A 279 -19.24 -9.55 3.56
N SER A 280 -18.91 -8.60 4.43
CA SER A 280 -18.42 -8.87 5.77
C SER A 280 -19.22 -8.09 6.80
N TYR A 281 -19.74 -8.78 7.80
CA TYR A 281 -20.26 -8.17 9.00
C TYR A 281 -19.15 -8.11 10.03
N VAL A 282 -18.82 -6.90 10.48
CA VAL A 282 -17.78 -6.64 11.47
C VAL A 282 -18.40 -6.14 12.75
N ASN A 283 -18.08 -6.76 13.88
CA ASN A 283 -18.52 -6.34 15.19
C ASN A 283 -17.31 -6.03 16.07
N SER A 284 -17.16 -4.76 16.43
CA SER A 284 -16.13 -4.23 17.31
C SER A 284 -16.69 -3.74 18.65
N SER A 285 -17.85 -4.27 19.07
CA SER A 285 -18.49 -3.91 20.35
C SER A 285 -17.59 -4.26 21.53
N ASP A 286 -16.89 -5.38 21.47
CA ASP A 286 -15.76 -5.68 22.35
C ASP A 286 -14.45 -5.35 21.61
N LYS A 287 -13.77 -4.31 22.07
CA LYS A 287 -12.47 -3.89 21.49
C LYS A 287 -11.35 -4.89 21.72
N SER A 288 -11.49 -5.75 22.69
CA SER A 288 -10.48 -6.79 23.02
C SER A 288 -10.66 -8.05 22.17
N GLN A 289 -11.88 -8.29 21.67
CA GLN A 289 -12.25 -9.45 20.88
C GLN A 289 -13.22 -9.04 19.77
N PRO A 290 -12.79 -8.24 18.80
CA PRO A 290 -13.59 -7.98 17.62
C PRO A 290 -13.78 -9.28 16.84
N TRP A 291 -14.91 -9.44 16.18
CA TRP A 291 -15.16 -10.59 15.32
C TRP A 291 -15.74 -10.16 13.97
N ARG A 292 -15.52 -11.00 12.96
CA ARG A 292 -15.99 -10.78 11.60
C ARG A 292 -16.62 -12.05 11.06
N LEU A 293 -17.72 -11.89 10.34
CA LEU A 293 -18.32 -12.92 9.54
C LEU A 293 -18.31 -12.50 8.07
N SER A 294 -17.61 -13.25 7.24
CA SER A 294 -17.45 -12.94 5.82
C SER A 294 -18.09 -14.01 4.95
N LEU A 295 -18.80 -13.56 3.92
CA LEU A 295 -19.37 -14.39 2.87
C LEU A 295 -18.88 -13.85 1.53
N ALA A 296 -18.53 -14.74 0.59
CA ALA A 296 -18.06 -14.31 -0.71
C ALA A 296 -18.49 -15.23 -1.85
N VAL A 297 -18.47 -14.66 -3.04
CA VAL A 297 -18.54 -15.38 -4.30
C VAL A 297 -17.41 -14.90 -5.20
N PHE A 298 -16.62 -15.82 -5.71
CA PHE A 298 -15.52 -15.56 -6.63
C PHE A 298 -15.74 -16.30 -7.94
N GLY A 299 -15.21 -15.76 -9.03
CA GLY A 299 -15.05 -16.52 -10.27
C GLY A 299 -14.05 -17.65 -10.04
N ALA A 300 -14.39 -18.88 -10.45
CA ALA A 300 -13.58 -20.07 -10.20
C ALA A 300 -13.49 -20.98 -11.41
N GLY A 301 -12.64 -22.01 -11.31
CA GLY A 301 -12.39 -22.99 -12.37
C GLY A 301 -11.52 -22.43 -13.49
N GLU A 302 -11.28 -23.26 -14.52
CA GLU A 302 -10.39 -22.96 -15.66
C GLU A 302 -10.69 -21.62 -16.38
N ARG A 303 -11.88 -21.06 -16.17
CA ARG A 303 -12.36 -19.83 -16.80
C ARG A 303 -12.77 -18.76 -15.80
N GLY A 304 -12.54 -18.98 -14.52
CA GLY A 304 -12.99 -18.10 -13.46
C GLY A 304 -12.38 -16.69 -13.52
N SER A 305 -11.15 -16.57 -13.95
CA SER A 305 -10.48 -15.29 -14.20
C SER A 305 -10.92 -14.59 -15.49
N ASN A 306 -11.63 -15.27 -16.37
CA ASN A 306 -12.17 -14.70 -17.58
C ASN A 306 -13.47 -13.95 -17.28
N TYR A 307 -13.43 -12.63 -17.30
CA TYR A 307 -14.57 -11.75 -16.99
C TYR A 307 -15.85 -11.97 -17.84
N GLN A 308 -15.75 -12.68 -18.95
CA GLN A 308 -16.92 -13.08 -19.75
C GLN A 308 -17.62 -14.32 -19.18
N ARG A 309 -16.96 -15.08 -18.31
CA ARG A 309 -17.42 -16.37 -17.79
C ARG A 309 -17.15 -16.60 -16.30
N SER A 310 -16.90 -15.53 -15.56
CA SER A 310 -16.50 -15.60 -14.15
C SER A 310 -17.48 -16.35 -13.25
N PHE A 311 -18.77 -16.34 -13.59
CA PHE A 311 -19.80 -16.98 -12.78
C PHE A 311 -20.34 -18.28 -13.38
N ASP A 312 -19.72 -18.84 -14.40
CA ASP A 312 -20.08 -20.17 -14.90
C ASP A 312 -19.77 -21.28 -13.88
N SER A 313 -18.76 -21.03 -13.02
CA SER A 313 -18.38 -21.94 -11.92
C SER A 313 -17.99 -21.11 -10.70
N PRO A 314 -18.94 -20.56 -9.95
CA PRO A 314 -18.64 -19.71 -8.82
C PRO A 314 -18.09 -20.51 -7.62
N LEU A 315 -17.08 -19.93 -6.94
CA LEU A 315 -16.59 -20.39 -5.65
C LEU A 315 -17.31 -19.60 -4.54
N TYR A 316 -18.03 -20.29 -3.67
CA TYR A 316 -18.63 -19.70 -2.49
C TYR A 316 -17.75 -19.93 -1.28
N MET A 317 -17.50 -18.88 -0.52
CA MET A 317 -16.69 -18.95 0.69
C MET A 317 -17.44 -18.32 1.87
N ALA A 318 -17.18 -18.87 3.05
CA ALA A 318 -17.65 -18.33 4.32
C ALA A 318 -16.54 -18.48 5.36
N GLN A 319 -16.34 -17.45 6.17
CA GLN A 319 -15.35 -17.44 7.25
C GLN A 319 -15.89 -16.67 8.45
N ALA A 320 -15.58 -17.16 9.65
CA ALA A 320 -15.76 -16.45 10.89
C ALA A 320 -14.40 -16.32 11.59
N GLU A 321 -14.06 -15.14 12.01
CA GLU A 321 -12.80 -14.82 12.66
C GLU A 321 -12.97 -13.86 13.85
#